data_842e7b0a52f7a0f32cba7fa6272ac44d
#
_entry.id   842e7b0a52f7a0f32cba7fa6272ac44d
#
_cell.length_a   1.000
_cell.length_b   1.000
_cell.length_c   1.000
_cell.angle_alpha   90.00
_cell.angle_beta   90.00
_cell.angle_gamma   90.00
#
_symmetry.space_group_name_H-M   'P 1'
#
loop_
_entity.id
_entity.type
_entity.pdbx_description
1 polymer ?
#
loop_
_entity_poly.entity_id
_entity_poly.type
_entity_poly.pdbx_seq_one_letter_code
_entity_poly.pdbx_strand_id
1 'polypeptide(L)'
;MLAGMLVAAVIGVLVGLPTLRVTGTYLSIITLGFGEIVKMVLMNWQDVTNGTLGVKNIPKPQIFGIKLTVANNGMYFLILIMIVLISLFCKSLIQSKTGRALRAIKTDEMASTMMGINITKYKILAFVVSAMICALGGVLYSSLIGYIDPNTFNFD
;
A
#
# COMPACT_ATOMS: atom_id res chain seq x y z
N MET A 1 6.02 -7.20 9.46
CA MET A 1 5.72 -7.09 8.03
C MET A 1 4.35 -7.66 7.67
N LEU A 2 4.04 -8.93 7.98
CA LEU A 2 2.73 -9.53 7.66
C LEU A 2 1.54 -8.79 8.29
N ALA A 3 1.65 -8.39 9.56
CA ALA A 3 0.60 -7.64 10.24
C ALA A 3 0.31 -6.28 9.54
N GLY A 4 1.35 -5.56 9.12
CA GLY A 4 1.18 -4.31 8.37
C GLY A 4 0.49 -4.51 7.02
N MET A 5 0.79 -5.61 6.32
CA MET A 5 0.10 -5.96 5.07
C MET A 5 -1.39 -6.28 5.29
N LEU A 6 -1.73 -6.99 6.38
CA LEU A 6 -3.13 -7.30 6.71
C LEU A 6 -3.93 -6.03 7.03
N VAL A 7 -3.37 -5.15 7.86
CA VAL A 7 -4.00 -3.86 8.17
C VAL A 7 -4.19 -3.03 6.89
N ALA A 8 -3.16 -2.96 6.05
CA ALA A 8 -3.25 -2.23 4.78
C ALA A 8 -4.26 -2.85 3.81
N ALA A 9 -4.41 -4.18 3.79
CA ALA A 9 -5.44 -4.83 2.99
C ALA A 9 -6.85 -4.42 3.43
N VAL A 10 -7.10 -4.37 4.75
CA VAL A 10 -8.39 -3.91 5.31
C VAL A 10 -8.65 -2.45 4.93
N ILE A 11 -7.66 -1.59 5.11
CA ILE A 11 -7.75 -0.17 4.72
C ILE A 11 -7.97 -0.05 3.19
N GLY A 12 -7.29 -0.86 2.39
CA GLY A 12 -7.45 -0.91 0.94
C GLY A 12 -8.89 -1.27 0.51
N VAL A 13 -9.55 -2.18 1.23
CA VAL A 13 -10.97 -2.47 1.02
C VAL A 13 -11.85 -1.29 1.41
N LEU A 14 -11.60 -0.66 2.57
CA LEU A 14 -12.36 0.50 3.04
C LEU A 14 -12.28 1.69 2.08
N VAL A 15 -11.09 1.95 1.51
CA VAL A 15 -10.91 2.99 0.49
C VAL A 15 -11.52 2.57 -0.84
N GLY A 16 -11.39 1.30 -1.20
CA GLY A 16 -11.91 0.75 -2.45
C GLY A 16 -13.43 0.83 -2.57
N LEU A 17 -14.18 0.66 -1.50
CA LEU A 17 -15.65 0.66 -1.52
C LEU A 17 -16.25 2.00 -2.01
N PRO A 18 -15.92 3.17 -1.44
CA PRO A 18 -16.47 4.44 -1.93
C PRO A 18 -15.98 4.78 -3.34
N THR A 19 -14.76 4.37 -3.70
CA THR A 19 -14.17 4.67 -5.01
C THR A 19 -14.82 3.89 -6.17
N LEU A 20 -15.59 2.83 -5.90
CA LEU A 20 -16.32 2.08 -6.92
C LEU A 20 -17.40 2.91 -7.63
N ARG A 21 -17.96 3.90 -6.95
CA ARG A 21 -19.05 4.75 -7.46
C ARG A 21 -18.54 5.95 -8.27
N VAL A 22 -17.22 6.14 -8.33
CA VAL A 22 -16.62 7.34 -8.90
C VAL A 22 -15.58 6.94 -9.94
N THR A 23 -15.58 7.64 -11.07
CA THR A 23 -14.66 7.39 -12.18
C THR A 23 -13.85 8.65 -12.52
N GLY A 24 -12.68 8.45 -13.12
CA GLY A 24 -11.83 9.53 -13.60
C GLY A 24 -11.22 10.40 -12.50
N THR A 25 -11.18 11.71 -12.72
CA THR A 25 -10.50 12.69 -11.86
C THR A 25 -11.07 12.74 -10.42
N TYR A 26 -12.36 12.51 -10.26
CA TYR A 26 -13.01 12.49 -8.95
C TYR A 26 -12.48 11.38 -8.04
N LEU A 27 -12.04 10.27 -8.62
CA LEU A 27 -11.41 9.16 -7.89
C LEU A 27 -10.12 9.63 -7.19
N SER A 28 -9.31 10.42 -7.90
CA SER A 28 -8.06 10.97 -7.35
C SER A 28 -8.32 11.92 -6.18
N ILE A 29 -9.34 12.77 -6.30
CA ILE A 29 -9.71 13.72 -5.22
C ILE A 29 -10.16 12.97 -3.96
N ILE A 30 -10.99 11.92 -4.12
CA ILE A 30 -11.47 11.11 -3.00
C ILE A 30 -10.32 10.38 -2.32
N THR A 31 -9.40 9.79 -3.09
CA THR A 31 -8.25 9.09 -2.51
C THR A 31 -7.29 10.02 -1.78
N LEU A 32 -7.06 11.24 -2.28
CA LEU A 32 -6.30 12.27 -1.58
C LEU A 32 -6.99 12.70 -0.27
N GLY A 33 -8.28 13.02 -0.33
CA GLY A 33 -9.05 13.37 0.86
C GLY A 33 -9.06 12.28 1.92
N PHE A 34 -9.15 11.01 1.50
CA PHE A 34 -9.05 9.88 2.43
C PHE A 34 -7.65 9.79 3.08
N GLY A 35 -6.59 10.04 2.32
CA GLY A 35 -5.22 10.11 2.84
C GLY A 35 -5.09 11.15 3.95
N GLU A 36 -5.64 12.35 3.75
CA GLU A 36 -5.65 13.42 4.77
C GLU A 36 -6.47 13.03 6.01
N ILE A 37 -7.61 12.37 5.85
CA ILE A 37 -8.41 11.87 6.98
C ILE A 37 -7.59 10.86 7.80
N VAL A 38 -6.95 9.89 7.16
CA VAL A 38 -6.10 8.90 7.84
C VAL A 38 -4.96 9.59 8.59
N LYS A 39 -4.31 10.58 7.98
CA LYS A 39 -3.25 11.39 8.62
C LYS A 39 -3.77 12.11 9.85
N MET A 40 -4.93 12.78 9.76
CA MET A 40 -5.56 13.47 10.90
C MET A 40 -5.90 12.48 12.03
N VAL A 41 -6.42 11.30 11.71
CA VAL A 41 -6.69 10.25 12.69
C VAL A 41 -5.40 9.84 13.39
N LEU A 42 -4.32 9.59 12.66
CA LEU A 42 -3.02 9.21 13.21
C LEU A 42 -2.41 10.31 14.09
N MET A 43 -2.57 11.59 13.72
CA MET A 43 -2.10 12.73 14.51
C MET A 43 -2.85 12.90 15.84
N ASN A 44 -4.13 12.54 15.86
CA ASN A 44 -4.95 12.68 17.06
C ASN A 44 -4.93 11.43 17.96
N TRP A 45 -4.45 10.30 17.47
CA TRP A 45 -4.43 9.04 18.22
C TRP A 45 -3.17 8.90 19.06
N GLN A 46 -3.12 9.63 20.18
CA GLN A 46 -1.94 9.72 21.04
C GLN A 46 -1.52 8.36 21.63
N ASP A 47 -2.49 7.51 22.00
CA ASP A 47 -2.22 6.21 22.65
C ASP A 47 -1.48 5.20 21.76
N VAL A 48 -1.60 5.31 20.44
CA VAL A 48 -1.02 4.34 19.49
C VAL A 48 0.15 4.92 18.71
N THR A 49 0.05 6.18 18.28
CA THR A 49 1.04 6.80 17.40
C THR A 49 1.90 7.87 18.08
N ASN A 50 1.67 8.17 19.38
CA ASN A 50 2.21 9.33 20.06
C ASN A 50 1.85 10.67 19.36
N GLY A 51 0.79 10.68 18.57
CA GLY A 51 0.31 11.86 17.86
C GLY A 51 1.36 12.48 16.93
N THR A 52 1.59 13.79 17.08
CA THR A 52 2.55 14.56 16.29
C THR A 52 4.02 14.22 16.59
N LEU A 53 4.31 13.56 17.71
CA LEU A 53 5.68 13.17 18.07
C LEU A 53 6.17 11.93 17.29
N GLY A 54 5.25 11.19 16.69
CA GLY A 54 5.55 10.00 15.90
C GLY A 54 6.10 8.82 16.71
N VAL A 55 6.32 7.71 16.02
CA VAL A 55 6.86 6.49 16.62
C VAL A 55 8.37 6.47 16.48
N LYS A 56 9.07 6.40 17.63
CA LYS A 56 10.55 6.35 17.73
C LYS A 56 11.01 4.95 18.09
N ASN A 57 12.31 4.67 17.86
CA ASN A 57 12.95 3.39 18.20
C ASN A 57 12.34 2.17 17.52
N ILE A 58 11.99 2.27 16.24
CA ILE A 58 11.50 1.15 15.46
C ILE A 58 12.61 0.09 15.36
N PRO A 59 12.39 -1.15 15.83
CA PRO A 59 13.42 -2.18 15.82
C PRO A 59 13.84 -2.51 14.39
N LYS A 60 15.15 -2.56 14.16
CA LYS A 60 15.69 -2.97 12.85
C LYS A 60 15.37 -4.44 12.60
N PRO A 61 15.06 -4.82 11.36
CA PRO A 61 14.77 -6.21 11.03
C PRO A 61 16.00 -7.08 11.31
N GLN A 62 15.77 -8.22 12.00
CA GLN A 62 16.79 -9.23 12.27
C GLN A 62 16.43 -10.47 11.47
N ILE A 63 17.33 -10.95 10.65
CA ILE A 63 17.20 -12.22 9.92
C ILE A 63 18.33 -13.13 10.40
N PHE A 64 17.99 -14.30 10.95
CA PHE A 64 18.93 -15.28 11.51
C PHE A 64 19.90 -14.71 12.54
N GLY A 65 19.45 -13.77 13.41
CA GLY A 65 20.30 -13.19 14.47
C GLY A 65 21.26 -12.09 14.00
N ILE A 66 21.35 -11.80 12.71
CA ILE A 66 22.15 -10.72 12.15
C ILE A 66 21.27 -9.46 12.06
N LYS A 67 21.65 -8.40 12.78
CA LYS A 67 21.00 -7.08 12.67
C LYS A 67 21.33 -6.49 11.30
N LEU A 68 20.33 -6.36 10.43
CA LEU A 68 20.47 -5.71 9.14
C LEU A 68 20.61 -4.20 9.35
N THR A 69 21.84 -3.73 9.36
CA THR A 69 22.16 -2.31 9.55
C THR A 69 22.65 -1.73 8.21
N VAL A 70 22.46 -0.42 8.03
CA VAL A 70 22.98 0.29 6.85
C VAL A 70 24.50 0.12 6.73
N ALA A 71 25.21 0.07 7.86
CA ALA A 71 26.67 -0.13 7.90
C ALA A 71 27.16 -1.45 7.28
N ASN A 72 26.33 -2.50 7.32
CA ASN A 72 26.69 -3.81 6.75
C ASN A 72 26.07 -4.03 5.35
N ASN A 73 25.56 -3.01 4.68
CA ASN A 73 24.81 -3.09 3.42
C ASN A 73 23.65 -4.11 3.42
N GLY A 74 23.35 -4.73 4.57
CA GLY A 74 22.31 -5.75 4.69
C GLY A 74 20.92 -5.21 4.37
N MET A 75 20.63 -3.96 4.76
CA MET A 75 19.37 -3.30 4.46
C MET A 75 19.21 -3.03 2.96
N TYR A 76 20.28 -2.65 2.29
CA TYR A 76 20.29 -2.45 0.83
C TYR A 76 19.93 -3.73 0.08
N PHE A 77 20.58 -4.86 0.40
CA PHE A 77 20.29 -6.14 -0.23
C PHE A 77 18.86 -6.61 0.06
N LEU A 78 18.34 -6.39 1.29
CA LEU A 78 16.97 -6.72 1.64
C LEU A 78 15.99 -5.94 0.78
N ILE A 79 16.15 -4.62 0.65
CA ILE A 79 15.29 -3.78 -0.17
C ILE A 79 15.37 -4.19 -1.64
N LEU A 80 16.56 -4.48 -2.16
CA LEU A 80 16.76 -4.92 -3.54
C LEU A 80 16.03 -6.25 -3.82
N ILE A 81 16.16 -7.23 -2.94
CA ILE A 81 15.45 -8.50 -3.04
C ILE A 81 13.94 -8.28 -3.03
N MET A 82 13.43 -7.42 -2.13
CA MET A 82 12.00 -7.12 -2.06
C MET A 82 11.48 -6.44 -3.33
N ILE A 83 12.24 -5.52 -3.93
CA ILE A 83 11.89 -4.87 -5.21
C ILE A 83 11.78 -5.93 -6.32
N VAL A 84 12.76 -6.85 -6.41
CA VAL A 84 12.74 -7.93 -7.41
C VAL A 84 11.52 -8.84 -7.21
N LEU A 85 11.25 -9.26 -5.96
CA LEU A 85 10.09 -10.11 -5.65
C LEU A 85 8.77 -9.42 -5.99
N ILE A 86 8.59 -8.15 -5.62
CA ILE A 86 7.39 -7.38 -5.93
C ILE A 86 7.24 -7.21 -7.45
N SER A 87 8.33 -6.95 -8.17
CA SER A 87 8.31 -6.81 -9.63
C SER A 87 7.89 -8.11 -10.32
N LEU A 88 8.41 -9.25 -9.88
CA LEU A 88 8.03 -10.57 -10.40
C LEU A 88 6.55 -10.88 -10.07
N PHE A 89 6.10 -10.57 -8.86
CA PHE A 89 4.70 -10.72 -8.46
C PHE A 89 3.78 -9.88 -9.33
N CYS A 90 4.08 -8.60 -9.54
CA CYS A 90 3.31 -7.71 -10.40
C CYS A 90 3.26 -8.20 -11.85
N LYS A 91 4.41 -8.67 -12.39
CA LYS A 91 4.46 -9.24 -13.72
C LYS A 91 3.55 -10.46 -13.86
N SER A 92 3.61 -11.38 -12.90
CA SER A 92 2.76 -12.57 -12.86
C SER A 92 1.27 -12.19 -12.78
N LEU A 93 0.94 -11.22 -11.92
CA LEU A 93 -0.44 -10.73 -11.75
C LEU A 93 -0.98 -10.10 -13.04
N ILE A 94 -0.18 -9.28 -13.72
CA ILE A 94 -0.57 -8.64 -15.00
C ILE A 94 -0.80 -9.66 -16.10
N GLN A 95 -0.04 -10.75 -16.13
CA GLN A 95 -0.19 -11.84 -17.11
C GLN A 95 -1.31 -12.83 -16.77
N SER A 96 -1.82 -12.79 -15.55
CA SER A 96 -2.90 -13.67 -15.07
C SER A 96 -4.26 -13.33 -15.67
N LYS A 97 -5.28 -14.18 -15.39
CA LYS A 97 -6.68 -13.89 -15.71
C LYS A 97 -7.15 -12.56 -15.12
N THR A 98 -6.72 -12.27 -13.90
CA THR A 98 -7.01 -11.01 -13.18
C THR A 98 -6.48 -9.78 -13.92
N GLY A 99 -5.23 -9.85 -14.38
CA GLY A 99 -4.62 -8.75 -15.13
C GLY A 99 -5.30 -8.49 -16.48
N ARG A 100 -5.73 -9.57 -17.17
CA ARG A 100 -6.51 -9.43 -18.41
C ARG A 100 -7.86 -8.76 -18.15
N ALA A 101 -8.57 -9.17 -17.09
CA ALA A 101 -9.85 -8.56 -16.71
C ALA A 101 -9.67 -7.06 -16.36
N LEU A 102 -8.63 -6.70 -15.60
CA LEU A 102 -8.33 -5.30 -15.28
C LEU A 102 -8.02 -4.45 -16.51
N ARG A 103 -7.32 -5.01 -17.51
CA ARG A 103 -7.08 -4.32 -18.79
C ARG A 103 -8.36 -4.09 -19.58
N ALA A 104 -9.25 -5.10 -19.63
CA ALA A 104 -10.55 -4.96 -20.29
C ALA A 104 -11.39 -3.86 -19.62
N ILE A 105 -11.48 -3.85 -18.29
CA ILE A 105 -12.20 -2.82 -17.51
C ILE A 105 -11.62 -1.42 -17.76
N LYS A 106 -10.29 -1.31 -17.88
CA LYS A 106 -9.62 -0.03 -18.19
C LYS A 106 -10.02 0.52 -19.55
N THR A 107 -10.23 -0.34 -20.54
CA THR A 107 -10.58 0.05 -21.92
C THR A 107 -12.04 0.48 -22.00
N ASP A 108 -12.96 -0.34 -21.51
CA ASP A 108 -14.40 -0.05 -21.46
C ASP A 108 -15.07 -0.85 -20.37
N GLU A 109 -15.61 -0.14 -19.35
CA GLU A 109 -16.30 -0.75 -18.21
C GLU A 109 -17.64 -1.39 -18.65
N MET A 110 -18.36 -0.72 -19.57
CA MET A 110 -19.67 -1.16 -20.01
C MET A 110 -19.58 -2.45 -20.84
N ALA A 111 -18.66 -2.48 -21.80
CA ALA A 111 -18.40 -3.68 -22.59
C ALA A 111 -17.93 -4.85 -21.72
N SER A 112 -17.07 -4.57 -20.72
CA SER A 112 -16.59 -5.59 -19.78
C SER A 112 -17.72 -6.21 -18.96
N THR A 113 -18.71 -5.40 -18.54
CA THR A 113 -19.89 -5.88 -17.80
C THR A 113 -20.73 -6.80 -18.66
N MET A 114 -20.96 -6.45 -19.93
CA MET A 114 -21.71 -7.27 -20.87
C MET A 114 -21.04 -8.63 -21.15
N MET A 115 -19.70 -8.69 -21.03
CA MET A 115 -18.94 -9.93 -21.12
C MET A 115 -18.91 -10.74 -19.79
N GLY A 116 -19.68 -10.33 -18.78
CA GLY A 116 -19.79 -11.03 -17.50
C GLY A 116 -18.66 -10.77 -16.52
N ILE A 117 -17.82 -9.72 -16.75
CA ILE A 117 -16.75 -9.36 -15.82
C ILE A 117 -17.31 -8.55 -14.67
N ASN A 118 -17.13 -9.02 -13.43
CA ASN A 118 -17.54 -8.29 -12.24
C ASN A 118 -16.56 -7.16 -11.90
N ILE A 119 -16.88 -5.94 -12.37
CA ILE A 119 -16.03 -4.74 -12.23
C ILE A 119 -15.68 -4.47 -10.77
N THR A 120 -16.67 -4.51 -9.88
CA THR A 120 -16.50 -4.24 -8.44
C THR A 120 -15.42 -5.12 -7.82
N LYS A 121 -15.49 -6.44 -8.07
CA LYS A 121 -14.53 -7.40 -7.53
C LYS A 121 -13.10 -7.11 -7.99
N TYR A 122 -12.92 -6.84 -9.27
CA TYR A 122 -11.57 -6.58 -9.82
C TYR A 122 -11.02 -5.21 -9.40
N LYS A 123 -11.85 -4.18 -9.30
CA LYS A 123 -11.44 -2.87 -8.77
C LYS A 123 -11.00 -2.98 -7.30
N ILE A 124 -11.80 -3.62 -6.44
CA ILE A 124 -11.41 -3.82 -5.02
C ILE A 124 -10.09 -4.61 -4.93
N LEU A 125 -9.95 -5.68 -5.71
CA LEU A 125 -8.73 -6.47 -5.71
C LEU A 125 -7.51 -5.65 -6.11
N ALA A 126 -7.62 -4.77 -7.10
CA ALA A 126 -6.55 -3.86 -7.49
C ALA A 126 -6.16 -2.90 -6.35
N PHE A 127 -7.15 -2.32 -5.66
CA PHE A 127 -6.90 -1.46 -4.49
C PHE A 127 -6.22 -2.21 -3.35
N VAL A 128 -6.67 -3.42 -3.03
CA VAL A 128 -6.07 -4.25 -1.97
C VAL A 128 -4.62 -4.60 -2.29
N VAL A 129 -4.34 -5.05 -3.51
CA VAL A 129 -2.97 -5.38 -3.93
C VAL A 129 -2.07 -4.15 -3.90
N SER A 130 -2.55 -3.00 -4.38
CA SER A 130 -1.82 -1.75 -4.33
C SER A 130 -1.53 -1.32 -2.88
N ALA A 131 -2.51 -1.40 -1.99
CA ALA A 131 -2.34 -1.07 -0.57
C ALA A 131 -1.32 -1.98 0.12
N MET A 132 -1.32 -3.29 -0.18
CA MET A 132 -0.33 -4.23 0.36
C MET A 132 1.10 -3.88 -0.09
N ILE A 133 1.29 -3.54 -1.36
CA ILE A 133 2.60 -3.15 -1.89
C ILE A 133 3.08 -1.85 -1.26
N CYS A 134 2.20 -0.85 -1.14
CA CYS A 134 2.51 0.40 -0.45
C CYS A 134 2.88 0.18 1.03
N ALA A 135 2.16 -0.72 1.72
CA ALA A 135 2.46 -1.04 3.11
C ALA A 135 3.83 -1.71 3.27
N LEU A 136 4.22 -2.60 2.36
CA LEU A 136 5.57 -3.17 2.35
C LEU A 136 6.63 -2.08 2.20
N GLY A 137 6.44 -1.14 1.28
CA GLY A 137 7.31 0.02 1.13
C GLY A 137 7.40 0.86 2.40
N GLY A 138 6.26 1.16 3.03
CA GLY A 138 6.19 1.91 4.29
C GLY A 138 6.92 1.21 5.44
N VAL A 139 6.77 -0.11 5.58
CA VAL A 139 7.46 -0.89 6.62
C VAL A 139 8.98 -0.92 6.37
N LEU A 140 9.44 -1.04 5.13
CA LEU A 140 10.86 -0.98 4.79
C LEU A 140 11.43 0.42 5.07
N TYR A 141 10.72 1.46 4.71
CA TYR A 141 11.08 2.84 4.97
C TYR A 141 11.20 3.12 6.48
N SER A 142 10.22 2.69 7.27
CA SER A 142 10.23 2.85 8.71
C SER A 142 11.41 2.15 9.38
N SER A 143 11.74 0.96 8.90
CA SER A 143 12.86 0.17 9.39
C SER A 143 14.22 0.78 9.02
N LEU A 144 14.29 1.50 7.89
CA LEU A 144 15.50 2.18 7.42
C LEU A 144 15.79 3.41 8.28
N ILE A 145 14.79 4.27 8.50
CA ILE A 145 14.94 5.53 9.22
C ILE A 145 14.91 5.33 10.74
N GLY A 146 14.13 4.32 11.22
CA GLY A 146 13.95 4.05 12.65
C GLY A 146 13.03 5.04 13.37
N TYR A 147 12.41 5.97 12.63
CA TYR A 147 11.48 6.98 13.10
C TYR A 147 10.43 7.26 12.03
N ILE A 148 9.17 7.41 12.43
CA ILE A 148 8.09 7.82 11.55
C ILE A 148 7.29 8.93 12.23
N ASP A 149 7.14 10.04 11.51
CA ASP A 149 6.27 11.15 11.82
C ASP A 149 5.12 11.19 10.80
N PRO A 150 3.87 11.42 11.22
CA PRO A 150 2.77 11.64 10.29
C PRO A 150 3.01 12.78 9.29
N ASN A 151 3.83 13.79 9.65
CA ASN A 151 4.20 14.88 8.77
C ASN A 151 5.20 14.52 7.67
N THR A 152 5.88 13.37 7.77
CA THR A 152 6.82 12.91 6.74
C THR A 152 6.10 12.56 5.42
N PHE A 153 4.80 12.31 5.46
CA PHE A 153 3.98 11.95 4.31
C PHE A 153 3.08 13.12 3.83
N ASN A 154 3.59 14.34 3.85
CA ASN A 154 2.92 15.48 3.27
C ASN A 154 2.99 15.47 1.75
N PHE A 155 1.96 16.07 1.12
CA PHE A 155 1.89 16.36 -0.31
C PHE A 155 2.31 17.81 -0.56
N ASP A 156 3.53 18.19 -0.16
CA ASP A 156 4.12 19.48 -0.54
C ASP A 156 4.99 19.33 -1.77
#